data_fad8ab3d2fcd573592a3eea335b1b0b4
#
_entry.id   fad8ab3d2fcd573592a3eea335b1b0b4
#
_cell.length_a   1.000
_cell.length_b   1.000
_cell.length_c   1.000
_cell.angle_alpha   90.00
_cell.angle_beta   90.00
_cell.angle_gamma   90.00
#
_symmetry.space_group_name_H-M   'P 1'
#
loop_
_entity.id
_entity.type
_entity.pdbx_description
1 polymer ?
#
loop_
_entity_poly.entity_id
_entity_poly.type
_entity_poly.pdbx_seq_one_letter_code
_entity_poly.pdbx_strand_id
1 'polypeptide(L)'
;MTRWRQRMGEERIMSLLQESLSVAVKIGAMRPEDTRRVIVDTTVQPKNIMFPTDAKLLNRARERLVALAKKTGLDLRQSYTRVGKFALIRHQRYAHAKQFKRANRALRTLRTYLGRTIRDITRQITGEDELQDIFRKDLHLASRVLEQRQNQRGRKVYSLHAPEVECIGKGKAHAPYEFGVKVSIATTLHRSKGGQFAIHAMALPGNPYDGHTLATIIPDMEKTIGNGITRILADAGYRGHNAPLSHKFRIFT
;
A
#
# COMPACT_ATOMS: atom_id res chain seq x y z
N MET A 1 18.54 3.28 -5.37
CA MET A 1 17.70 2.71 -4.30
C MET A 1 16.77 1.60 -4.79
N THR A 2 16.05 1.76 -5.92
CA THR A 2 15.07 0.76 -6.41
C THR A 2 15.68 -0.61 -6.74
N ARG A 3 16.84 -0.66 -7.40
CA ARG A 3 17.54 -1.91 -7.74
C ARG A 3 18.02 -2.68 -6.50
N TRP A 4 18.47 -1.96 -5.47
CA TRP A 4 18.89 -2.56 -4.20
C TRP A 4 17.68 -3.22 -3.50
N ARG A 5 16.54 -2.52 -3.37
CA ARG A 5 15.30 -3.05 -2.78
C ARG A 5 14.78 -4.30 -3.49
N GLN A 6 14.87 -4.33 -4.82
CA GLN A 6 14.46 -5.49 -5.62
C GLN A 6 15.34 -6.73 -5.39
N ARG A 7 16.64 -6.51 -5.07
CA ARG A 7 17.59 -7.59 -4.81
C ARG A 7 17.53 -8.12 -3.38
N MET A 8 17.13 -7.30 -2.42
CA MET A 8 17.18 -7.66 -1.01
C MET A 8 16.05 -8.61 -0.59
N GLY A 9 14.86 -8.56 -1.12
CA GLY A 9 13.76 -9.42 -0.66
C GLY A 9 13.46 -9.28 0.85
N GLU A 10 12.37 -9.88 1.30
CA GLU A 10 11.93 -9.82 2.70
C GLU A 10 12.89 -10.57 3.63
N GLU A 11 13.24 -11.81 3.28
CA GLU A 11 14.12 -12.67 4.08
C GLU A 11 15.49 -12.02 4.35
N ARG A 12 16.11 -11.41 3.34
CA ARG A 12 17.42 -10.77 3.50
C ARG A 12 17.34 -9.50 4.36
N ILE A 13 16.23 -8.76 4.27
CA ILE A 13 16.01 -7.58 5.13
C ILE A 13 15.83 -8.01 6.59
N MET A 14 15.08 -9.08 6.83
CA MET A 14 14.91 -9.63 8.18
C MET A 14 16.23 -10.19 8.72
N SER A 15 17.01 -10.90 7.92
CA SER A 15 18.35 -11.36 8.30
C SER A 15 19.27 -10.18 8.65
N LEU A 16 19.24 -9.09 7.88
CA LEU A 16 20.01 -7.89 8.18
C LEU A 16 19.59 -7.25 9.51
N LEU A 17 18.30 -7.24 9.83
CA LEU A 17 17.79 -6.76 11.12
C LEU A 17 18.34 -7.64 12.26
N GLN A 18 18.21 -8.97 12.14
CA GLN A 18 18.71 -9.93 13.14
C GLN A 18 20.23 -9.79 13.37
N GLU A 19 21.01 -9.68 12.29
CA GLU A 19 22.45 -9.44 12.35
C GLU A 19 22.78 -8.14 13.09
N SER A 20 22.07 -7.06 12.75
CA SER A 20 22.24 -5.75 13.39
C SER A 20 21.96 -5.81 14.89
N LEU A 21 20.91 -6.50 15.31
CA LEU A 21 20.59 -6.72 16.73
C LEU A 21 21.65 -7.57 17.44
N SER A 22 22.13 -8.64 16.76
CA SER A 22 23.22 -9.50 17.25
C SER A 22 24.50 -8.69 17.48
N VAL A 23 24.87 -7.83 16.55
CA VAL A 23 26.03 -6.94 16.70
C VAL A 23 25.83 -5.98 17.87
N ALA A 24 24.63 -5.37 18.01
CA ALA A 24 24.32 -4.47 19.14
C ALA A 24 24.50 -5.15 20.50
N VAL A 25 24.12 -6.43 20.62
CA VAL A 25 24.35 -7.23 21.83
C VAL A 25 25.84 -7.50 22.04
N LYS A 26 26.56 -7.94 20.99
CA LYS A 26 28.00 -8.27 21.05
C LYS A 26 28.86 -7.09 21.53
N ILE A 27 28.55 -5.88 21.08
CA ILE A 27 29.29 -4.66 21.47
C ILE A 27 28.78 -4.03 22.76
N GLY A 28 27.79 -4.65 23.43
CA GLY A 28 27.23 -4.16 24.68
C GLY A 28 26.38 -2.88 24.54
N ALA A 29 25.93 -2.55 23.32
CA ALA A 29 25.02 -1.43 23.07
C ALA A 29 23.59 -1.75 23.51
N MET A 30 23.21 -3.02 23.50
CA MET A 30 21.91 -3.55 23.95
C MET A 30 22.15 -4.86 24.73
N ARG A 31 21.33 -5.14 25.72
CA ARG A 31 21.32 -6.43 26.42
C ARG A 31 20.18 -7.31 25.88
N PRO A 32 20.31 -8.64 25.88
CA PRO A 32 19.24 -9.55 25.47
C PRO A 32 17.92 -9.32 26.21
N GLU A 33 17.96 -8.94 27.49
CA GLU A 33 16.79 -8.68 28.32
C GLU A 33 16.02 -7.43 27.86
N ASP A 34 16.68 -6.50 27.19
CA ASP A 34 16.03 -5.26 26.73
C ASP A 34 14.98 -5.54 25.65
N THR A 35 15.05 -6.68 24.93
CA THR A 35 14.07 -7.10 23.92
C THR A 35 12.83 -7.77 24.53
N ARG A 36 12.82 -8.09 25.82
CA ARG A 36 11.65 -8.72 26.49
C ARG A 36 10.51 -7.76 26.78
N ARG A 37 10.78 -6.46 26.77
CA ARG A 37 9.81 -5.39 27.02
C ARG A 37 9.79 -4.46 25.83
N VAL A 38 8.65 -4.36 25.17
CA VAL A 38 8.55 -3.73 23.86
C VAL A 38 7.40 -2.72 23.81
N ILE A 39 7.55 -1.75 22.92
CA ILE A 39 6.47 -0.89 22.48
C ILE A 39 6.09 -1.36 21.07
N VAL A 40 4.81 -1.59 20.83
CA VAL A 40 4.28 -1.92 19.50
C VAL A 40 3.35 -0.79 19.08
N ASP A 41 3.61 -0.24 17.92
CA ASP A 41 2.78 0.81 17.30
C ASP A 41 2.60 0.56 15.81
N THR A 42 1.50 1.08 15.25
CA THR A 42 1.27 1.08 13.80
C THR A 42 1.47 2.46 13.22
N THR A 43 2.13 2.50 12.09
CA THR A 43 2.28 3.73 11.32
C THR A 43 1.97 3.49 9.85
N VAL A 44 1.89 4.55 9.08
CA VAL A 44 1.78 4.46 7.62
C VAL A 44 3.15 4.65 7.00
N GLN A 45 3.59 3.69 6.20
CA GLN A 45 4.72 3.89 5.29
C GLN A 45 4.20 4.58 4.03
N PRO A 46 4.37 5.89 3.89
CA PRO A 46 3.80 6.62 2.77
C PRO A 46 4.48 6.24 1.46
N LYS A 47 3.71 6.23 0.38
CA LYS A 47 4.21 6.07 -0.97
C LYS A 47 4.10 7.39 -1.73
N ASN A 48 5.11 7.71 -2.51
CA ASN A 48 5.07 8.89 -3.37
C ASN A 48 4.14 8.63 -4.56
N ILE A 49 2.87 8.94 -4.37
CA ILE A 49 1.83 8.84 -5.40
C ILE A 49 1.18 10.20 -5.64
N MET A 50 0.70 10.39 -6.86
CA MET A 50 -0.15 11.53 -7.16
C MET A 50 -1.47 11.41 -6.40
N PHE A 51 -1.96 12.51 -5.80
CA PHE A 51 -3.26 12.50 -5.11
C PHE A 51 -4.35 11.85 -6.00
N PRO A 52 -4.91 10.72 -5.59
CA PRO A 52 -5.79 9.92 -6.42
C PRO A 52 -7.17 10.55 -6.54
N THR A 53 -7.61 10.71 -7.79
CA THR A 53 -9.02 10.97 -8.11
C THR A 53 -9.44 10.00 -9.21
N ASP A 54 -10.72 9.62 -9.24
CA ASP A 54 -11.21 8.68 -10.26
C ASP A 54 -10.87 9.15 -11.68
N ALA A 55 -10.99 10.45 -11.95
CA ALA A 55 -10.67 11.01 -13.27
C ALA A 55 -9.19 10.84 -13.65
N LYS A 56 -8.28 11.08 -12.70
CA LYS A 56 -6.83 10.88 -12.94
C LYS A 56 -6.52 9.40 -13.15
N LEU A 57 -7.08 8.52 -12.34
CA LEU A 57 -6.86 7.07 -12.44
C LEU A 57 -7.39 6.51 -13.76
N LEU A 58 -8.61 6.86 -14.17
CA LEU A 58 -9.19 6.45 -15.45
C LEU A 58 -8.34 6.90 -16.64
N ASN A 59 -7.93 8.17 -16.65
CA ASN A 59 -7.09 8.68 -17.73
C ASN A 59 -5.71 8.02 -17.74
N ARG A 60 -5.09 7.83 -16.58
CA ARG A 60 -3.77 7.20 -16.47
C ARG A 60 -3.79 5.73 -16.86
N ALA A 61 -4.85 4.99 -16.50
CA ALA A 61 -5.04 3.60 -16.94
C ALA A 61 -5.13 3.52 -18.48
N ARG A 62 -5.91 4.42 -19.11
CA ARG A 62 -5.98 4.51 -20.57
C ARG A 62 -4.61 4.81 -21.19
N GLU A 63 -3.89 5.81 -20.67
CA GLU A 63 -2.55 6.18 -21.16
C GLU A 63 -1.59 5.00 -21.09
N ARG A 64 -1.61 4.25 -19.99
CA ARG A 64 -0.76 3.09 -19.78
C ARG A 64 -1.07 1.96 -20.76
N LEU A 65 -2.35 1.65 -20.97
CA LEU A 65 -2.77 0.66 -21.96
C LEU A 65 -2.40 1.07 -23.40
N VAL A 66 -2.59 2.33 -23.75
CA VAL A 66 -2.22 2.86 -25.08
C VAL A 66 -0.71 2.80 -25.30
N ALA A 67 0.08 3.16 -24.27
CA ALA A 67 1.54 3.08 -24.36
C ALA A 67 2.03 1.63 -24.51
N LEU A 68 1.40 0.69 -23.81
CA LEU A 68 1.72 -0.73 -23.94
C LEU A 68 1.33 -1.27 -25.31
N ALA A 69 0.14 -0.94 -25.84
CA ALA A 69 -0.29 -1.31 -27.17
C ALA A 69 0.69 -0.80 -28.25
N LYS A 70 1.11 0.46 -28.12
CA LYS A 70 2.13 1.01 -29.04
C LYS A 70 3.45 0.25 -28.97
N LYS A 71 3.88 -0.15 -27.76
CA LYS A 71 5.13 -0.90 -27.54
C LYS A 71 5.08 -2.29 -28.14
N THR A 72 3.93 -2.94 -28.14
CA THR A 72 3.70 -4.30 -28.69
C THR A 72 3.26 -4.30 -30.16
N GLY A 73 3.17 -3.14 -30.80
CA GLY A 73 2.73 -3.04 -32.20
C GLY A 73 1.22 -3.22 -32.42
N LEU A 74 0.41 -3.21 -31.33
CA LEU A 74 -1.04 -3.29 -31.46
C LEU A 74 -1.60 -1.98 -31.99
N ASP A 75 -2.36 -2.05 -33.09
CA ASP A 75 -3.02 -0.89 -33.70
C ASP A 75 -4.43 -0.70 -33.11
N LEU A 76 -4.57 0.29 -32.26
CA LEU A 76 -5.83 0.60 -31.62
C LEU A 76 -6.73 1.44 -32.55
N ARG A 77 -8.01 1.08 -32.69
CA ARG A 77 -9.00 1.88 -33.44
C ARG A 77 -9.03 3.34 -32.98
N GLN A 78 -8.87 3.58 -31.68
CA GLN A 78 -8.82 4.92 -31.09
C GLN A 78 -7.99 4.92 -29.80
N SER A 79 -6.97 5.74 -29.72
CA SER A 79 -6.15 5.92 -28.51
C SER A 79 -6.75 6.89 -27.50
N TYR A 80 -7.68 7.75 -27.91
CA TYR A 80 -8.27 8.84 -27.11
C TYR A 80 -7.23 9.77 -26.45
N THR A 81 -5.99 9.84 -26.95
CA THR A 81 -4.88 10.55 -26.30
C THR A 81 -5.19 12.04 -26.13
N ARG A 82 -5.57 12.73 -27.22
CA ARG A 82 -5.88 14.15 -27.20
C ARG A 82 -7.17 14.45 -26.42
N VAL A 83 -8.26 13.79 -26.80
CA VAL A 83 -9.59 14.05 -26.22
C VAL A 83 -9.69 13.61 -24.76
N GLY A 84 -8.97 12.56 -24.35
CA GLY A 84 -8.87 12.13 -22.94
C GLY A 84 -8.20 13.17 -22.08
N LYS A 85 -7.09 13.77 -22.54
CA LYS A 85 -6.43 14.88 -21.84
C LYS A 85 -7.39 16.07 -21.63
N PHE A 86 -8.12 16.46 -22.65
CA PHE A 86 -9.10 17.55 -22.52
C PHE A 86 -10.29 17.18 -21.62
N ALA A 87 -10.76 15.94 -21.63
CA ALA A 87 -11.80 15.48 -20.71
C ALA A 87 -11.33 15.54 -19.24
N LEU A 88 -10.07 15.15 -18.98
CA LEU A 88 -9.46 15.27 -17.64
C LEU A 88 -9.39 16.73 -17.19
N ILE A 89 -8.89 17.62 -18.04
CA ILE A 89 -8.78 19.06 -17.72
C ILE A 89 -10.18 19.65 -17.43
N ARG A 90 -11.18 19.33 -18.26
CA ARG A 90 -12.57 19.77 -18.02
C ARG A 90 -13.11 19.26 -16.70
N HIS A 91 -12.89 17.98 -16.38
CA HIS A 91 -13.29 17.43 -15.08
C HIS A 91 -12.67 18.21 -13.93
N GLN A 92 -11.36 18.45 -13.96
CA GLN A 92 -10.64 19.16 -12.91
C GLN A 92 -11.16 20.61 -12.71
N ARG A 93 -11.36 21.34 -13.82
CA ARG A 93 -11.90 22.70 -13.78
C ARG A 93 -13.30 22.75 -13.18
N TYR A 94 -14.20 21.84 -13.60
CA TYR A 94 -15.56 21.81 -13.08
C TYR A 94 -15.60 21.33 -11.61
N ALA A 95 -14.76 20.40 -11.23
CA ALA A 95 -14.66 19.95 -9.84
C ALA A 95 -14.16 21.07 -8.91
N HIS A 96 -13.13 21.82 -9.35
CA HIS A 96 -12.61 22.97 -8.63
C HIS A 96 -13.66 24.07 -8.48
N ALA A 97 -14.43 24.34 -9.53
CA ALA A 97 -15.55 25.31 -9.52
C ALA A 97 -16.81 24.75 -8.84
N LYS A 98 -16.76 23.59 -8.17
CA LYS A 98 -17.88 22.90 -7.51
C LYS A 98 -19.08 22.60 -8.43
N GLN A 99 -18.88 22.60 -9.77
CA GLN A 99 -19.90 22.27 -10.78
C GLN A 99 -19.98 20.74 -10.97
N PHE A 100 -20.40 20.02 -9.94
CA PHE A 100 -20.31 18.54 -9.89
C PHE A 100 -21.09 17.84 -11.01
N LYS A 101 -22.25 18.36 -11.45
CA LYS A 101 -22.99 17.77 -12.59
C LYS A 101 -22.15 17.75 -13.88
N ARG A 102 -21.42 18.85 -14.17
CA ARG A 102 -20.52 18.95 -15.33
C ARG A 102 -19.26 18.10 -15.15
N ALA A 103 -18.67 18.10 -13.95
CA ALA A 103 -17.54 17.24 -13.61
C ALA A 103 -17.89 15.76 -13.81
N ASN A 104 -19.06 15.31 -13.33
CA ASN A 104 -19.50 13.91 -13.48
C ASN A 104 -19.78 13.54 -14.95
N ARG A 105 -20.21 14.49 -15.80
CA ARG A 105 -20.32 14.24 -17.25
C ARG A 105 -18.93 13.97 -17.86
N ALA A 106 -17.95 14.80 -17.53
CA ALA A 106 -16.57 14.59 -18.00
C ALA A 106 -15.97 13.28 -17.46
N LEU A 107 -16.28 12.90 -16.20
CA LEU A 107 -15.86 11.63 -15.62
C LEU A 107 -16.46 10.43 -16.38
N ARG A 108 -17.74 10.49 -16.74
CA ARG A 108 -18.37 9.44 -17.58
C ARG A 108 -17.70 9.31 -18.94
N THR A 109 -17.30 10.44 -19.56
CA THR A 109 -16.54 10.43 -20.80
C THR A 109 -15.21 9.69 -20.65
N LEU A 110 -14.45 9.94 -19.56
CA LEU A 110 -13.21 9.23 -19.28
C LEU A 110 -13.44 7.73 -19.07
N ARG A 111 -14.50 7.33 -18.35
CA ARG A 111 -14.91 5.92 -18.21
C ARG A 111 -15.20 5.27 -19.56
N THR A 112 -15.92 5.97 -20.43
CA THR A 112 -16.19 5.47 -21.78
C THR A 112 -14.92 5.25 -22.59
N TYR A 113 -13.97 6.18 -22.55
CA TYR A 113 -12.70 6.05 -23.27
C TYR A 113 -11.87 4.86 -22.76
N LEU A 114 -11.72 4.73 -21.43
CA LEU A 114 -11.02 3.58 -20.86
C LEU A 114 -11.71 2.26 -21.21
N GLY A 115 -13.03 2.16 -21.04
CA GLY A 115 -13.77 0.94 -21.36
C GLY A 115 -13.70 0.54 -22.84
N ARG A 116 -13.67 1.52 -23.76
CA ARG A 116 -13.47 1.24 -25.19
C ARG A 116 -12.05 0.75 -25.47
N THR A 117 -11.03 1.36 -24.85
CA THR A 117 -9.64 0.93 -24.98
C THR A 117 -9.44 -0.50 -24.44
N ILE A 118 -10.01 -0.84 -23.28
CA ILE A 118 -9.95 -2.19 -22.74
C ILE A 118 -10.57 -3.19 -23.72
N ARG A 119 -11.80 -2.95 -24.18
CA ARG A 119 -12.49 -3.86 -25.12
C ARG A 119 -11.76 -4.02 -26.46
N ASP A 120 -11.15 -2.95 -26.98
CA ASP A 120 -10.39 -3.00 -28.22
C ASP A 120 -9.15 -3.88 -28.09
N ILE A 121 -8.37 -3.66 -27.03
CA ILE A 121 -7.20 -4.49 -26.72
C ILE A 121 -7.61 -5.94 -26.50
N THR A 122 -8.57 -6.20 -25.61
CA THR A 122 -9.01 -7.58 -25.28
C THR A 122 -9.41 -8.35 -26.55
N ARG A 123 -10.17 -7.71 -27.45
CA ARG A 123 -10.55 -8.34 -28.70
C ARG A 123 -9.35 -8.69 -29.60
N GLN A 124 -8.34 -7.80 -29.65
CA GLN A 124 -7.18 -8.00 -30.52
C GLN A 124 -6.21 -9.07 -30.01
N ILE A 125 -6.09 -9.21 -28.68
CA ILE A 125 -5.18 -10.20 -28.08
C ILE A 125 -5.84 -11.56 -27.83
N THR A 126 -7.14 -11.72 -28.14
CA THR A 126 -7.83 -13.00 -27.97
C THR A 126 -7.21 -14.04 -28.91
N GLY A 127 -6.72 -15.15 -28.36
CA GLY A 127 -6.02 -16.21 -29.08
C GLY A 127 -4.50 -16.05 -29.14
N GLU A 128 -3.95 -14.93 -28.65
CA GLU A 128 -2.51 -14.63 -28.63
C GLU A 128 -1.96 -14.69 -27.21
N ASP A 129 -1.57 -15.88 -26.74
CA ASP A 129 -1.20 -16.13 -25.35
C ASP A 129 -0.07 -15.22 -24.85
N GLU A 130 0.94 -14.96 -25.66
CA GLU A 130 2.06 -14.08 -25.32
C GLU A 130 1.58 -12.63 -25.07
N LEU A 131 0.71 -12.12 -25.94
CA LEU A 131 0.14 -10.79 -25.77
C LEU A 131 -0.79 -10.74 -24.55
N GLN A 132 -1.58 -11.79 -24.31
CA GLN A 132 -2.43 -11.87 -23.13
C GLN A 132 -1.61 -11.79 -21.83
N ASP A 133 -0.48 -12.47 -21.77
CA ASP A 133 0.42 -12.42 -20.61
C ASP A 133 1.01 -11.02 -20.41
N ILE A 134 1.48 -10.38 -21.47
CA ILE A 134 2.01 -9.02 -21.45
C ILE A 134 0.96 -8.02 -20.92
N PHE A 135 -0.29 -8.13 -21.37
CA PHE A 135 -1.36 -7.20 -21.01
C PHE A 135 -2.09 -7.55 -19.70
N ARG A 136 -1.98 -8.78 -19.19
CA ARG A 136 -2.74 -9.31 -18.03
C ARG A 136 -2.80 -8.37 -16.86
N LYS A 137 -1.64 -7.92 -16.37
CA LYS A 137 -1.55 -7.05 -15.20
C LYS A 137 -2.20 -5.69 -15.43
N ASP A 138 -1.95 -5.07 -16.57
CA ASP A 138 -2.42 -3.73 -16.88
C ASP A 138 -3.92 -3.69 -17.18
N LEU A 139 -4.44 -4.71 -17.89
CA LEU A 139 -5.87 -4.88 -18.12
C LEU A 139 -6.61 -5.15 -16.81
N HIS A 140 -6.09 -6.02 -15.94
CA HIS A 140 -6.68 -6.27 -14.63
C HIS A 140 -6.79 -5.00 -13.79
N LEU A 141 -5.71 -4.22 -13.69
CA LEU A 141 -5.74 -2.95 -12.95
C LEU A 141 -6.67 -1.92 -13.58
N ALA A 142 -6.67 -1.82 -14.91
CA ALA A 142 -7.55 -0.90 -15.63
C ALA A 142 -9.04 -1.25 -15.46
N SER A 143 -9.39 -2.53 -15.49
CA SER A 143 -10.76 -3.01 -15.24
C SER A 143 -11.19 -2.69 -13.81
N ARG A 144 -10.34 -2.93 -12.81
CA ARG A 144 -10.62 -2.54 -11.41
C ARG A 144 -10.86 -1.05 -11.26
N VAL A 145 -10.06 -0.20 -11.92
CA VAL A 145 -10.26 1.27 -11.91
C VAL A 145 -11.57 1.66 -12.62
N LEU A 146 -11.94 0.96 -13.70
CA LEU A 146 -13.18 1.21 -14.42
C LEU A 146 -14.42 0.87 -13.59
N GLU A 147 -14.37 -0.20 -12.82
CA GLU A 147 -15.48 -0.72 -12.01
C GLU A 147 -15.64 0.00 -10.68
N GLN A 148 -14.54 0.51 -10.10
CA GLN A 148 -14.58 1.11 -8.78
C GLN A 148 -15.50 2.33 -8.69
N ARG A 149 -16.15 2.48 -7.51
CA ARG A 149 -17.08 3.59 -7.22
C ARG A 149 -16.52 4.46 -6.10
N GLN A 150 -16.95 5.73 -6.09
CA GLN A 150 -16.51 6.71 -5.08
C GLN A 150 -16.75 6.21 -3.65
N ASN A 151 -17.95 5.70 -3.35
CA ASN A 151 -18.35 5.24 -2.02
C ASN A 151 -18.22 3.72 -1.83
N GLN A 152 -17.42 3.06 -2.66
CA GLN A 152 -17.17 1.62 -2.54
C GLN A 152 -16.49 1.30 -1.21
N ARG A 153 -16.99 0.28 -0.52
CA ARG A 153 -16.31 -0.36 0.60
C ARG A 153 -15.32 -1.40 0.07
N GLY A 154 -14.25 -1.68 0.85
CA GLY A 154 -13.23 -2.64 0.47
C GLY A 154 -12.10 -2.05 -0.39
N ARG A 155 -11.32 -2.92 -1.00
CA ARG A 155 -10.07 -2.54 -1.69
C ARG A 155 -10.34 -1.72 -2.94
N LYS A 156 -9.75 -0.53 -2.99
CA LYS A 156 -9.72 0.36 -4.16
C LYS A 156 -8.30 0.46 -4.70
N VAL A 157 -8.18 0.81 -5.97
CA VAL A 157 -6.91 1.17 -6.59
C VAL A 157 -6.72 2.67 -6.41
N TYR A 158 -5.65 3.06 -5.74
CA TYR A 158 -5.26 4.46 -5.56
C TYR A 158 -4.06 4.84 -6.42
N SER A 159 -3.28 3.85 -6.89
CA SER A 159 -2.15 4.05 -7.79
C SER A 159 -1.97 2.86 -8.72
N LEU A 160 -1.67 3.12 -9.99
CA LEU A 160 -1.41 2.07 -10.98
C LEU A 160 0.03 1.54 -10.92
N HIS A 161 0.98 2.34 -10.42
CA HIS A 161 2.37 1.92 -10.27
C HIS A 161 2.66 1.28 -8.91
N ALA A 162 1.81 1.55 -7.92
CA ALA A 162 1.87 0.99 -6.58
C ALA A 162 0.47 0.54 -6.14
N PRO A 163 -0.07 -0.56 -6.70
CA PRO A 163 -1.44 -1.02 -6.46
C PRO A 163 -1.68 -1.49 -5.03
N GLU A 164 -0.63 -1.72 -4.26
CA GLU A 164 -0.66 -2.04 -2.83
C GLU A 164 -1.01 -0.85 -1.94
N VAL A 165 -0.99 0.37 -2.49
CA VAL A 165 -1.28 1.59 -1.71
C VAL A 165 -2.73 1.61 -1.26
N GLU A 166 -2.92 1.93 0.00
CA GLU A 166 -4.22 2.09 0.65
C GLU A 166 -4.42 3.54 1.12
N CYS A 167 -5.67 3.90 1.32
CA CYS A 167 -6.07 5.19 1.89
C CYS A 167 -6.34 4.98 3.38
N ILE A 168 -5.46 5.48 4.23
CA ILE A 168 -5.49 5.28 5.67
C ILE A 168 -5.91 6.59 6.34
N GLY A 169 -7.01 6.53 7.10
CA GLY A 169 -7.49 7.67 7.88
C GLY A 169 -6.59 7.91 9.10
N LYS A 170 -6.17 9.15 9.30
CA LYS A 170 -5.32 9.56 10.43
C LYS A 170 -6.04 10.40 11.49
N GLY A 171 -7.29 10.75 11.27
CA GLY A 171 -8.05 11.59 12.20
C GLY A 171 -7.51 13.02 12.37
N LYS A 172 -6.50 13.42 11.58
CA LYS A 172 -5.93 14.77 11.65
C LYS A 172 -6.67 15.74 10.74
N ALA A 173 -7.11 16.89 11.25
CA ALA A 173 -7.90 17.86 10.48
C ALA A 173 -7.19 18.37 9.21
N HIS A 174 -5.88 18.62 9.27
CA HIS A 174 -5.10 19.13 8.14
C HIS A 174 -4.65 18.06 7.14
N ALA A 175 -4.60 16.78 7.56
CA ALA A 175 -4.18 15.65 6.73
C ALA A 175 -5.01 14.42 7.09
N PRO A 176 -6.32 14.38 6.71
CA PRO A 176 -7.23 13.35 7.16
C PRO A 176 -6.89 11.95 6.61
N TYR A 177 -6.16 11.89 5.49
CA TYR A 177 -5.80 10.65 4.81
C TYR A 177 -4.31 10.63 4.45
N GLU A 178 -3.70 9.46 4.66
CA GLU A 178 -2.37 9.13 4.16
C GLU A 178 -2.46 7.97 3.16
N PHE A 179 -1.66 8.05 2.10
CA PHE A 179 -1.63 7.02 1.05
C PHE A 179 -0.33 6.22 1.17
N GLY A 180 -0.46 4.96 1.53
CA GLY A 180 0.68 4.09 1.77
C GLY A 180 0.25 2.69 2.17
N VAL A 181 1.12 2.00 2.88
CA VAL A 181 0.84 0.71 3.50
C VAL A 181 0.97 0.87 5.00
N LYS A 182 0.02 0.32 5.76
CA LYS A 182 0.15 0.24 7.21
C LYS A 182 1.29 -0.70 7.56
N VAL A 183 2.12 -0.32 8.50
CA VAL A 183 3.21 -1.14 9.04
C VAL A 183 3.14 -1.15 10.55
N SER A 184 3.43 -2.30 11.15
CA SER A 184 3.71 -2.39 12.59
C SER A 184 5.20 -2.25 12.80
N ILE A 185 5.59 -1.51 13.83
CA ILE A 185 6.96 -1.37 14.27
C ILE A 185 6.99 -1.70 15.77
N ALA A 186 7.93 -2.56 16.17
CA ALA A 186 8.21 -2.81 17.57
C ALA A 186 9.59 -2.27 17.93
N THR A 187 9.66 -1.60 19.09
CA THR A 187 10.91 -1.07 19.63
C THR A 187 11.11 -1.54 21.06
N THR A 188 12.35 -1.51 21.54
CA THR A 188 12.64 -1.74 22.97
C THR A 188 11.92 -0.69 23.84
N LEU A 189 11.36 -1.10 24.98
CA LEU A 189 10.63 -0.20 25.89
C LEU A 189 11.58 0.83 26.51
N HIS A 190 12.72 0.40 26.97
CA HIS A 190 13.71 1.25 27.63
C HIS A 190 14.85 1.58 26.65
N ARG A 191 15.47 2.72 26.85
CA ARG A 191 16.71 3.04 26.18
C ARG A 191 17.82 2.16 26.74
N SER A 192 18.44 1.38 25.87
CA SER A 192 19.70 0.70 26.14
C SER A 192 20.89 1.68 26.03
N LYS A 193 22.10 1.24 26.33
CA LYS A 193 23.32 2.06 26.20
C LYS A 193 23.48 2.68 24.81
N GLY A 194 23.11 1.93 23.76
CA GLY A 194 23.14 2.40 22.35
C GLY A 194 21.88 3.15 21.91
N GLY A 195 20.89 3.37 22.78
CA GLY A 195 19.63 4.04 22.45
C GLY A 195 18.44 3.11 22.45
N GLN A 196 17.38 3.51 21.75
CA GLN A 196 16.19 2.68 21.53
C GLN A 196 16.32 1.93 20.20
N PHE A 197 16.11 0.63 20.21
CA PHE A 197 16.27 -0.23 19.04
C PHE A 197 14.91 -0.60 18.45
N ALA A 198 14.80 -0.54 17.11
CA ALA A 198 13.74 -1.21 16.41
C ALA A 198 14.09 -2.70 16.32
N ILE A 199 13.21 -3.54 16.82
CA ILE A 199 13.44 -4.99 16.93
C ILE A 199 12.59 -5.81 15.96
N HIS A 200 11.53 -5.19 15.42
CA HIS A 200 10.65 -5.84 14.47
C HIS A 200 9.93 -4.81 13.60
N ALA A 201 9.65 -5.17 12.35
CA ALA A 201 8.81 -4.40 11.44
C ALA A 201 8.06 -5.34 10.50
N MET A 202 6.75 -5.16 10.36
CA MET A 202 5.91 -5.97 9.49
C MET A 202 4.93 -5.10 8.70
N ALA A 203 4.80 -5.37 7.40
CA ALA A 203 3.77 -4.75 6.58
C ALA A 203 2.39 -5.38 6.88
N LEU A 204 1.36 -4.55 6.97
CA LEU A 204 -0.01 -4.93 7.31
C LEU A 204 -0.96 -4.57 6.14
N PRO A 205 -0.97 -5.35 5.05
CA PRO A 205 -1.85 -5.08 3.93
C PRO A 205 -3.32 -5.26 4.30
N GLY A 206 -4.20 -4.46 3.69
CA GLY A 206 -5.63 -4.49 3.98
C GLY A 206 -6.05 -3.56 5.12
N ASN A 207 -5.11 -2.76 5.65
CA ASN A 207 -5.35 -1.80 6.74
C ASN A 207 -6.15 -2.42 7.91
N PRO A 208 -5.70 -3.55 8.50
CA PRO A 208 -6.42 -4.20 9.58
C PRO A 208 -6.56 -3.28 10.80
N TYR A 209 -7.52 -3.55 11.67
CA TYR A 209 -7.61 -2.90 12.98
C TYR A 209 -6.36 -3.23 13.81
N ASP A 210 -5.78 -2.25 14.50
CA ASP A 210 -4.48 -2.40 15.17
C ASP A 210 -4.47 -3.53 16.19
N GLY A 211 -5.49 -3.63 17.02
CA GLY A 211 -5.65 -4.72 17.98
C GLY A 211 -5.75 -6.12 17.35
N HIS A 212 -6.17 -6.24 16.10
CA HIS A 212 -6.27 -7.53 15.41
C HIS A 212 -4.98 -7.97 14.71
N THR A 213 -3.89 -7.27 14.93
CA THR A 213 -2.59 -7.59 14.33
C THR A 213 -1.67 -8.39 15.26
N LEU A 214 -1.92 -8.35 16.57
CA LEU A 214 -1.01 -8.90 17.57
C LEU A 214 -0.89 -10.43 17.53
N ALA A 215 -1.93 -11.16 17.12
CA ALA A 215 -1.86 -12.60 16.95
C ALA A 215 -0.79 -13.04 15.93
N THR A 216 -0.52 -12.21 14.92
CA THR A 216 0.50 -12.47 13.90
C THR A 216 1.85 -11.86 14.28
N ILE A 217 1.84 -10.61 14.79
CA ILE A 217 3.05 -9.85 15.08
C ILE A 217 3.86 -10.47 16.21
N ILE A 218 3.21 -10.92 17.29
CA ILE A 218 3.93 -11.42 18.49
C ILE A 218 4.76 -12.66 18.16
N PRO A 219 4.22 -13.73 17.55
CA PRO A 219 5.02 -14.92 17.21
C PRO A 219 6.17 -14.62 16.26
N ASP A 220 5.95 -13.77 15.26
CA ASP A 220 6.98 -13.38 14.29
C ASP A 220 8.09 -12.54 14.94
N MET A 221 7.72 -11.64 15.83
CA MET A 221 8.65 -10.84 16.61
C MET A 221 9.50 -11.72 17.55
N GLU A 222 8.89 -12.65 18.30
CA GLU A 222 9.61 -13.60 19.18
C GLU A 222 10.59 -14.48 18.39
N LYS A 223 10.18 -14.92 17.19
CA LYS A 223 11.07 -15.63 16.27
C LYS A 223 12.26 -14.77 15.83
N THR A 224 12.01 -13.49 15.54
CA THR A 224 13.05 -12.55 15.09
C THR A 224 14.08 -12.25 16.18
N ILE A 225 13.64 -12.03 17.43
CA ILE A 225 14.51 -11.67 18.56
C ILE A 225 15.08 -12.89 19.29
N GLY A 226 14.57 -14.09 19.06
CA GLY A 226 15.04 -15.35 19.65
C GLY A 226 14.68 -15.53 21.12
N ASN A 227 13.80 -14.71 21.70
CA ASN A 227 13.33 -14.84 23.08
C ASN A 227 11.86 -14.44 23.26
N GLY A 228 11.25 -14.87 24.38
CA GLY A 228 9.87 -14.58 24.71
C GLY A 228 9.67 -13.15 25.24
N ILE A 229 8.57 -12.52 24.83
CA ILE A 229 8.18 -11.18 25.26
C ILE A 229 7.40 -11.26 26.57
N THR A 230 7.78 -10.46 27.55
CA THR A 230 7.16 -10.41 28.88
C THR A 230 6.21 -9.23 29.05
N ARG A 231 6.39 -8.14 28.28
CA ARG A 231 5.53 -6.96 28.37
C ARG A 231 5.46 -6.25 27.01
N ILE A 232 4.25 -5.86 26.61
CA ILE A 232 3.99 -5.06 25.43
C ILE A 232 3.24 -3.80 25.87
N LEU A 233 3.74 -2.64 25.49
CA LEU A 233 3.02 -1.38 25.56
C LEU A 233 2.49 -1.04 24.16
N ALA A 234 1.23 -0.69 24.08
CA ALA A 234 0.58 -0.26 22.85
C ALA A 234 -0.34 0.94 23.16
N ASP A 235 -0.78 1.65 22.16
CA ASP A 235 -1.73 2.74 22.35
C ASP A 235 -3.17 2.22 22.56
N ALA A 236 -4.10 3.13 22.88
CA ALA A 236 -5.51 2.80 23.10
C ALA A 236 -6.21 2.21 21.85
N GLY A 237 -5.62 2.37 20.66
CA GLY A 237 -6.09 1.77 19.41
C GLY A 237 -6.00 0.25 19.40
N TYR A 238 -5.27 -0.36 20.32
CA TYR A 238 -5.16 -1.82 20.47
C TYR A 238 -6.18 -2.44 21.43
N ARG A 239 -7.10 -1.69 22.00
CA ARG A 239 -8.15 -2.23 22.89
C ARG A 239 -8.97 -3.30 22.17
N GLY A 240 -9.27 -4.40 22.87
CA GLY A 240 -9.94 -5.56 22.26
C GLY A 240 -9.02 -6.39 21.37
N HIS A 241 -7.73 -6.41 21.65
CA HIS A 241 -6.70 -7.09 20.88
C HIS A 241 -6.90 -8.62 20.81
N ASN A 242 -6.37 -9.21 19.74
CA ASN A 242 -6.40 -10.65 19.45
C ASN A 242 -5.09 -11.37 19.81
N ALA A 243 -4.33 -10.85 20.74
CA ALA A 243 -3.05 -11.45 21.14
C ALA A 243 -3.23 -12.92 21.55
N PRO A 244 -2.19 -13.77 21.37
CA PRO A 244 -2.19 -15.15 21.86
C PRO A 244 -2.52 -15.21 23.33
N LEU A 245 -3.21 -16.26 23.79
CA LEU A 245 -3.64 -16.42 25.19
C LEU A 245 -2.49 -16.29 26.19
N SER A 246 -1.30 -16.80 25.83
CA SER A 246 -0.08 -16.66 26.64
C SER A 246 0.38 -15.21 26.87
N HIS A 247 -0.07 -14.28 26.02
CA HIS A 247 0.29 -12.86 26.06
C HIS A 247 -0.85 -11.94 26.48
N LYS A 248 -2.08 -12.48 26.64
CA LYS A 248 -3.28 -11.69 26.87
C LYS A 248 -3.15 -10.69 28.02
N PHE A 249 -2.49 -11.07 29.10
CA PHE A 249 -2.30 -10.24 30.30
C PHE A 249 -0.95 -9.50 30.34
N ARG A 250 -0.19 -9.53 29.22
CA ARG A 250 1.11 -8.87 29.10
C ARG A 250 1.04 -7.59 28.29
N ILE A 251 -0.16 -7.22 27.82
CA ILE A 251 -0.39 -6.07 26.96
C ILE A 251 -1.06 -4.95 27.75
N PHE A 252 -0.44 -3.79 27.71
CA PHE A 252 -0.86 -2.58 28.41
C PHE A 252 -1.18 -1.50 27.35
N THR A 253 -2.43 -1.04 27.31
CA THR A 253 -2.93 0.00 26.39
C THR A 253 -3.38 1.24 27.17
#